data_6ec9ecb97b11045018c44de3894baf4b
#
_entry.id   6ec9ecb97b11045018c44de3894baf4b
#
_cell.length_a   1.000
_cell.length_b   1.000
_cell.length_c   1.000
_cell.angle_alpha   90.00
_cell.angle_beta   90.00
_cell.angle_gamma   90.00
#
_symmetry.space_group_name_H-M   'P 1'
#
loop_
_entity.id
_entity.type
_entity.pdbx_description
1 polymer ?
#
loop_
_entity_poly.entity_id
_entity_poly.type
_entity_poly.pdbx_seq_one_letter_code
_entity_poly.pdbx_strand_id
1 'polypeptide(L)'
;TGRIQMNVHEFELAGLGKAPFRFVALTEKSDGCHFCAHGILWRCHIVSADNKHFHVGTDCVKKTGDKGLIDTVKAEQRRIRREKAQAKREAARLAGQQAQRDKNGGLTDWEFTQKQHADNHKIWLAKTVAPRAVLSVFADKLDDGKGGFATNIAQQFRNGDRVSGRALHIAKEIVAKQSGRKNSKAFDAAFDRIGETIDPALAALEGVA
;
A
#
# COMPACT_ATOMS: atom_id res chain seq x y z
N THR A 1 -39.47 -63.18 -4.08
CA THR A 1 -39.96 -61.94 -4.66
C THR A 1 -39.56 -60.79 -3.77
N GLY A 2 -38.33 -60.26 -4.00
CA GLY A 2 -37.83 -59.08 -3.29
C GLY A 2 -38.59 -57.86 -3.79
N ARG A 3 -39.40 -57.20 -2.95
CA ARG A 3 -39.92 -55.86 -3.17
C ARG A 3 -38.77 -54.90 -3.24
N ILE A 4 -38.46 -54.39 -4.43
CA ILE A 4 -37.62 -53.20 -4.61
C ILE A 4 -38.44 -52.03 -4.01
N GLN A 5 -38.14 -51.66 -2.77
CA GLN A 5 -38.62 -50.37 -2.23
C GLN A 5 -37.93 -49.29 -3.05
N MET A 6 -38.62 -48.76 -4.03
CA MET A 6 -38.22 -47.49 -4.68
C MET A 6 -38.30 -46.40 -3.62
N ASN A 7 -37.14 -46.04 -3.04
CA ASN A 7 -37.03 -44.89 -2.14
C ASN A 7 -37.31 -43.63 -2.97
N VAL A 8 -38.55 -43.16 -2.95
CA VAL A 8 -38.94 -41.91 -3.60
C VAL A 8 -38.24 -40.77 -2.84
N HIS A 9 -37.54 -39.92 -3.59
CA HIS A 9 -36.75 -38.81 -3.00
C HIS A 9 -37.69 -37.79 -2.32
N GLU A 10 -37.23 -37.19 -1.19
CA GLU A 10 -38.03 -36.19 -0.43
C GLU A 10 -38.51 -35.01 -1.31
N PHE A 11 -37.72 -34.55 -2.26
CA PHE A 11 -38.08 -33.48 -3.18
C PHE A 11 -39.13 -33.91 -4.19
N GLU A 12 -39.14 -35.17 -4.57
CA GLU A 12 -40.23 -35.75 -5.43
C GLU A 12 -41.55 -35.84 -4.68
N LEU A 13 -41.51 -36.25 -3.40
CA LEU A 13 -42.67 -36.24 -2.51
C LEU A 13 -43.22 -34.84 -2.31
N ALA A 14 -42.36 -33.80 -2.28
CA ALA A 14 -42.72 -32.40 -2.18
C ALA A 14 -43.16 -31.80 -3.54
N GLY A 15 -43.25 -32.58 -4.61
CA GLY A 15 -43.67 -32.12 -5.94
C GLY A 15 -42.64 -31.31 -6.71
N LEU A 16 -41.38 -31.22 -6.21
CA LEU A 16 -40.32 -30.41 -6.81
C LEU A 16 -39.63 -31.08 -8.01
N GLY A 17 -40.00 -32.32 -8.35
CA GLY A 17 -39.49 -33.04 -9.51
C GLY A 17 -38.70 -34.28 -9.15
N LYS A 18 -38.26 -35.03 -10.18
CA LYS A 18 -37.60 -36.33 -10.05
C LYS A 18 -36.07 -36.22 -10.01
N ALA A 19 -35.42 -37.08 -9.25
CA ALA A 19 -33.97 -37.25 -9.29
C ALA A 19 -33.50 -37.80 -10.65
N PRO A 20 -32.25 -37.54 -11.10
CA PRO A 20 -31.22 -36.78 -10.44
C PRO A 20 -31.42 -35.25 -10.48
N PHE A 21 -30.94 -34.59 -9.46
CA PHE A 21 -31.01 -33.14 -9.36
C PHE A 21 -29.66 -32.49 -9.82
N ARG A 22 -29.76 -31.38 -10.55
CA ARG A 22 -28.61 -30.69 -11.10
C ARG A 22 -28.53 -29.25 -10.56
N PHE A 23 -27.37 -28.85 -10.12
CA PHE A 23 -27.08 -27.46 -9.71
C PHE A 23 -27.10 -26.52 -10.92
N VAL A 24 -27.76 -25.38 -10.77
CA VAL A 24 -27.79 -24.31 -11.79
C VAL A 24 -26.99 -23.10 -11.31
N ALA A 25 -27.37 -22.55 -10.16
CA ALA A 25 -26.74 -21.34 -9.62
C ALA A 25 -26.96 -21.23 -8.11
N LEU A 26 -26.11 -20.46 -7.46
CA LEU A 26 -26.28 -20.02 -6.09
C LEU A 26 -26.35 -18.50 -6.05
N THR A 27 -27.41 -17.97 -5.45
CA THR A 27 -27.59 -16.52 -5.32
C THR A 27 -27.83 -16.15 -3.86
N GLU A 28 -27.22 -15.04 -3.42
CA GLU A 28 -27.46 -14.48 -2.11
C GLU A 28 -28.64 -13.48 -2.19
N LYS A 29 -29.82 -14.00 -1.98
CA LYS A 29 -31.07 -13.21 -1.98
C LYS A 29 -32.04 -13.85 -1.02
N SER A 30 -32.59 -13.07 -0.09
CA SER A 30 -33.63 -13.53 0.83
C SER A 30 -34.89 -13.97 0.07
N ASP A 31 -35.38 -15.16 0.39
CA ASP A 31 -36.62 -15.73 -0.17
C ASP A 31 -37.13 -16.88 0.70
N GLY A 32 -38.29 -17.47 0.33
CA GLY A 32 -38.78 -18.71 0.91
C GLY A 32 -38.18 -19.95 0.22
N CYS A 33 -37.85 -20.97 0.99
CA CYS A 33 -37.39 -22.25 0.45
C CYS A 33 -38.56 -23.00 -0.14
N HIS A 34 -38.53 -23.45 -1.40
CA HIS A 34 -39.61 -24.22 -2.03
C HIS A 34 -39.87 -25.57 -1.36
N PHE A 35 -38.88 -26.12 -0.63
CA PHE A 35 -39.06 -27.41 0.04
C PHE A 35 -39.65 -27.30 1.44
N CYS A 36 -39.14 -26.38 2.30
CA CYS A 36 -39.55 -26.30 3.70
C CYS A 36 -40.26 -25.00 4.07
N ALA A 37 -40.47 -24.10 3.10
CA ALA A 37 -41.08 -22.78 3.24
C ALA A 37 -40.38 -21.81 4.20
N HIS A 38 -39.26 -22.22 4.87
CA HIS A 38 -38.49 -21.32 5.72
C HIS A 38 -37.77 -20.24 4.91
N GLY A 39 -37.59 -19.06 5.54
CA GLY A 39 -36.78 -18.01 4.96
C GLY A 39 -35.30 -18.43 4.78
N ILE A 40 -34.75 -18.17 3.63
CA ILE A 40 -33.36 -18.51 3.26
C ILE A 40 -32.62 -17.27 2.80
N LEU A 41 -31.33 -17.17 3.12
CA LEU A 41 -30.45 -16.14 2.62
C LEU A 41 -29.77 -16.53 1.29
N TRP A 42 -29.49 -17.83 1.14
CA TRP A 42 -28.83 -18.40 -0.03
C TRP A 42 -29.82 -19.26 -0.80
N ARG A 43 -30.17 -18.84 -2.02
CA ARG A 43 -30.99 -19.61 -2.94
C ARG A 43 -30.13 -20.50 -3.81
N CYS A 44 -30.22 -21.80 -3.57
CA CYS A 44 -29.64 -22.80 -4.45
C CYS A 44 -30.67 -23.16 -5.52
N HIS A 45 -30.42 -22.72 -6.73
CA HIS A 45 -31.26 -23.06 -7.90
C HIS A 45 -30.90 -24.45 -8.41
N ILE A 46 -31.89 -25.30 -8.47
CA ILE A 46 -31.75 -26.69 -8.84
C ILE A 46 -32.76 -26.99 -9.99
N VAL A 47 -32.39 -27.91 -10.87
CA VAL A 47 -33.23 -28.47 -11.87
C VAL A 47 -33.32 -29.96 -11.68
N SER A 48 -34.54 -30.51 -11.73
CA SER A 48 -34.80 -31.94 -11.66
C SER A 48 -34.67 -32.63 -13.04
N ALA A 49 -34.67 -33.96 -13.07
CA ALA A 49 -34.62 -34.72 -14.31
C ALA A 49 -35.78 -34.47 -15.23
N ASP A 50 -36.93 -34.12 -14.69
CA ASP A 50 -38.15 -33.74 -15.42
C ASP A 50 -38.23 -32.24 -15.73
N ASN A 51 -37.08 -31.52 -15.70
CA ASN A 51 -36.93 -30.13 -16.05
C ASN A 51 -37.72 -29.13 -15.19
N LYS A 52 -38.10 -29.47 -13.98
CA LYS A 52 -38.65 -28.51 -13.03
C LYS A 52 -37.56 -27.68 -12.39
N HIS A 53 -37.70 -26.37 -12.41
CA HIS A 53 -36.82 -25.41 -11.80
C HIS A 53 -37.36 -24.99 -10.44
N PHE A 54 -36.55 -25.10 -9.41
CA PHE A 54 -36.91 -24.69 -8.05
C PHE A 54 -35.69 -24.20 -7.31
N HIS A 55 -35.89 -23.58 -6.14
CA HIS A 55 -34.79 -23.17 -5.28
C HIS A 55 -35.02 -23.61 -3.84
N VAL A 56 -33.92 -23.96 -3.19
CA VAL A 56 -33.90 -24.39 -1.80
C VAL A 56 -32.73 -23.72 -1.06
N GLY A 57 -32.80 -23.70 0.27
CA GLY A 57 -31.70 -23.28 1.11
C GLY A 57 -30.56 -24.29 1.08
N THR A 58 -29.36 -23.83 1.40
CA THR A 58 -28.14 -24.67 1.44
C THR A 58 -28.27 -25.87 2.37
N ASP A 59 -29.06 -25.76 3.44
CA ASP A 59 -29.30 -26.89 4.35
C ASP A 59 -30.24 -27.91 3.74
N CYS A 60 -31.26 -27.48 3.00
CA CYS A 60 -32.21 -28.38 2.30
C CYS A 60 -31.49 -29.10 1.15
N VAL A 61 -30.45 -28.53 0.53
CA VAL A 61 -29.64 -29.26 -0.48
C VAL A 61 -29.04 -30.55 0.11
N LYS A 62 -28.66 -30.56 1.38
CA LYS A 62 -28.12 -31.76 2.05
C LYS A 62 -29.09 -32.93 2.02
N LYS A 63 -30.39 -32.68 1.98
CA LYS A 63 -31.42 -33.68 1.89
C LYS A 63 -31.51 -34.40 0.55
N THR A 64 -30.84 -33.87 -0.48
CA THR A 64 -30.70 -34.58 -1.76
C THR A 64 -29.94 -35.90 -1.63
N GLY A 65 -29.06 -36.02 -0.61
CA GLY A 65 -28.14 -37.12 -0.48
C GLY A 65 -27.05 -37.14 -1.55
N ASP A 66 -27.13 -36.28 -2.54
CA ASP A 66 -26.12 -36.15 -3.61
C ASP A 66 -24.89 -35.35 -3.09
N LYS A 67 -23.84 -36.07 -2.79
CA LYS A 67 -22.59 -35.49 -2.30
C LYS A 67 -21.97 -34.52 -3.31
N GLY A 68 -22.03 -34.81 -4.61
CA GLY A 68 -21.50 -33.96 -5.68
C GLY A 68 -22.22 -32.61 -5.72
N LEU A 69 -23.56 -32.64 -5.65
CA LEU A 69 -24.38 -31.44 -5.58
C LEU A 69 -24.09 -30.59 -4.34
N ILE A 70 -23.99 -31.24 -3.17
CA ILE A 70 -23.69 -30.59 -1.89
C ILE A 70 -22.31 -29.92 -1.94
N ASP A 71 -21.30 -30.60 -2.44
CA ASP A 71 -19.94 -30.07 -2.52
C ASP A 71 -19.84 -28.91 -3.52
N THR A 72 -20.55 -28.99 -4.66
CA THR A 72 -20.66 -27.91 -5.63
C THR A 72 -21.26 -26.65 -5.01
N VAL A 73 -22.37 -26.78 -4.29
CA VAL A 73 -23.02 -25.63 -3.61
C VAL A 73 -22.11 -25.01 -2.56
N LYS A 74 -21.41 -25.83 -1.76
CA LYS A 74 -20.42 -25.34 -0.77
C LYS A 74 -19.25 -24.62 -1.43
N ALA A 75 -18.74 -25.15 -2.54
CA ALA A 75 -17.63 -24.55 -3.28
C ALA A 75 -18.04 -23.18 -3.83
N GLU A 76 -19.22 -23.10 -4.44
CA GLU A 76 -19.77 -21.86 -4.99
C GLU A 76 -20.03 -20.81 -3.90
N GLN A 77 -20.59 -21.22 -2.75
CA GLN A 77 -20.78 -20.32 -1.61
C GLN A 77 -19.44 -19.75 -1.11
N ARG A 78 -18.40 -20.59 -1.04
CA ARG A 78 -17.04 -20.13 -0.65
C ARG A 78 -16.47 -19.16 -1.69
N ARG A 79 -16.68 -19.42 -2.98
CA ARG A 79 -16.25 -18.55 -4.08
C ARG A 79 -16.86 -17.16 -3.94
N ILE A 80 -18.19 -17.08 -3.85
CA ILE A 80 -18.92 -15.81 -3.72
C ILE A 80 -18.48 -15.03 -2.47
N ARG A 81 -18.30 -15.72 -1.33
CA ARG A 81 -17.83 -15.07 -0.11
C ARG A 81 -16.40 -14.51 -0.24
N ARG A 82 -15.51 -15.23 -0.94
CA ARG A 82 -14.13 -14.78 -1.19
C ARG A 82 -14.15 -13.55 -2.11
N GLU A 83 -14.90 -13.57 -3.18
CA GLU A 83 -15.01 -12.44 -4.11
C GLU A 83 -15.54 -11.17 -3.42
N LYS A 84 -16.60 -11.31 -2.60
CA LYS A 84 -17.11 -10.19 -1.79
C LYS A 84 -16.10 -9.65 -0.79
N ALA A 85 -15.39 -10.54 -0.11
CA ALA A 85 -14.34 -10.14 0.83
C ALA A 85 -13.18 -9.43 0.12
N GLN A 86 -12.79 -9.91 -1.05
CA GLN A 86 -11.74 -9.30 -1.87
C GLN A 86 -12.19 -7.91 -2.38
N ALA A 87 -13.40 -7.80 -2.93
CA ALA A 87 -13.95 -6.52 -3.37
C ALA A 87 -14.02 -5.50 -2.23
N LYS A 88 -14.44 -5.93 -1.03
CA LYS A 88 -14.46 -5.07 0.16
C LYS A 88 -13.06 -4.59 0.56
N ARG A 89 -12.06 -5.48 0.54
CA ARG A 89 -10.67 -5.12 0.85
C ARG A 89 -10.11 -4.14 -0.18
N GLU A 90 -10.38 -4.37 -1.47
CA GLU A 90 -9.94 -3.49 -2.55
C GLU A 90 -10.58 -2.11 -2.45
N ALA A 91 -11.89 -2.03 -2.20
CA ALA A 91 -12.58 -0.76 -1.97
C ALA A 91 -12.00 0.00 -0.76
N ALA A 92 -11.72 -0.70 0.34
CA ALA A 92 -11.10 -0.09 1.51
C ALA A 92 -9.67 0.42 1.22
N ARG A 93 -8.88 -0.33 0.44
CA ARG A 93 -7.54 0.08 0.00
C ARG A 93 -7.59 1.34 -0.86
N LEU A 94 -8.49 1.38 -1.85
CA LEU A 94 -8.66 2.56 -2.70
C LEU A 94 -9.15 3.79 -1.93
N ALA A 95 -10.09 3.60 -1.02
CA ALA A 95 -10.56 4.67 -0.14
C ALA A 95 -9.43 5.21 0.76
N GLY A 96 -8.58 4.33 1.30
CA GLY A 96 -7.41 4.71 2.08
C GLY A 96 -6.40 5.51 1.26
N GLN A 97 -6.10 5.06 0.04
CA GLN A 97 -5.21 5.80 -0.88
C GLN A 97 -5.78 7.18 -1.25
N GLN A 98 -7.08 7.27 -1.49
CA GLN A 98 -7.72 8.55 -1.79
C GLN A 98 -7.65 9.50 -0.59
N ALA A 99 -8.00 9.01 0.61
CA ALA A 99 -7.92 9.81 1.83
C ALA A 99 -6.48 10.32 2.10
N GLN A 100 -5.46 9.51 1.78
CA GLN A 100 -4.08 9.93 1.91
C GLN A 100 -3.70 11.00 0.88
N ARG A 101 -4.11 10.84 -0.37
CA ARG A 101 -3.93 11.89 -1.41
C ARG A 101 -4.60 13.20 -1.02
N ASP A 102 -5.82 13.14 -0.48
CA ASP A 102 -6.56 14.33 -0.05
C ASP A 102 -5.80 15.08 1.05
N LYS A 103 -5.20 14.35 2.02
CA LYS A 103 -4.32 14.95 3.05
C LYS A 103 -3.08 15.61 2.46
N ASN A 104 -2.52 15.03 1.41
CA ASN A 104 -1.31 15.51 0.74
C ASN A 104 -1.60 16.56 -0.37
N GLY A 105 -2.81 17.12 -0.40
CA GLY A 105 -3.19 18.11 -1.42
C GLY A 105 -3.28 17.55 -2.84
N GLY A 106 -3.74 16.31 -2.98
CA GLY A 106 -3.89 15.58 -4.24
C GLY A 106 -2.64 14.77 -4.67
N LEU A 107 -1.54 14.89 -3.94
CA LEU A 107 -0.29 14.23 -4.25
C LEU A 107 -0.23 12.81 -3.65
N THR A 108 0.50 11.92 -4.29
CA THR A 108 0.94 10.65 -3.66
C THR A 108 1.94 10.94 -2.54
N ASP A 109 2.15 10.00 -1.62
CA ASP A 109 3.13 10.15 -0.53
C ASP A 109 4.54 10.43 -1.06
N TRP A 110 4.92 9.80 -2.15
CA TRP A 110 6.21 10.01 -2.79
C TRP A 110 6.33 11.44 -3.35
N GLU A 111 5.34 11.91 -4.12
CA GLU A 111 5.33 13.27 -4.69
C GLU A 111 5.32 14.34 -3.59
N PHE A 112 4.54 14.12 -2.52
CA PHE A 112 4.49 15.01 -1.38
C PHE A 112 5.85 15.11 -0.69
N THR A 113 6.52 13.98 -0.45
CA THR A 113 7.87 13.94 0.13
C THR A 113 8.89 14.65 -0.77
N GLN A 114 8.85 14.40 -2.07
CA GLN A 114 9.73 15.09 -3.03
C GLN A 114 9.52 16.61 -3.02
N LYS A 115 8.26 17.05 -2.98
CA LYS A 115 7.93 18.47 -2.87
C LYS A 115 8.46 19.07 -1.58
N GLN A 116 8.25 18.42 -0.44
CA GLN A 116 8.82 18.87 0.84
C GLN A 116 10.35 18.99 0.80
N HIS A 117 11.02 17.98 0.24
CA HIS A 117 12.48 18.03 0.09
C HIS A 117 12.93 19.21 -0.78
N ALA A 118 12.24 19.44 -1.90
CA ALA A 118 12.55 20.55 -2.79
C ALA A 118 12.33 21.91 -2.12
N ASP A 119 11.23 22.08 -1.38
CA ASP A 119 10.92 23.32 -0.68
C ASP A 119 11.90 23.57 0.49
N ASN A 120 12.23 22.55 1.26
CA ASN A 120 13.25 22.62 2.31
C ASN A 120 14.63 22.95 1.74
N HIS A 121 14.97 22.39 0.58
CA HIS A 121 16.23 22.73 -0.10
C HIS A 121 16.27 24.19 -0.54
N LYS A 122 15.19 24.73 -1.09
CA LYS A 122 15.10 26.17 -1.44
C LYS A 122 15.30 27.06 -0.20
N ILE A 123 14.64 26.73 0.91
CA ILE A 123 14.77 27.45 2.17
C ILE A 123 16.23 27.41 2.66
N TRP A 124 16.84 26.23 2.62
CA TRP A 124 18.25 26.08 3.00
C TRP A 124 19.17 26.89 2.11
N LEU A 125 18.97 26.86 0.79
CA LEU A 125 19.74 27.68 -0.15
C LEU A 125 19.63 29.18 0.19
N ALA A 126 18.42 29.67 0.44
CA ALA A 126 18.20 31.07 0.78
C ALA A 126 18.89 31.49 2.09
N LYS A 127 18.81 30.64 3.13
CA LYS A 127 19.41 30.91 4.45
C LYS A 127 20.95 30.80 4.46
N THR A 128 21.52 30.03 3.54
CA THR A 128 22.97 29.74 3.51
C THR A 128 23.75 30.47 2.43
N VAL A 129 23.17 31.47 1.76
CA VAL A 129 23.84 32.22 0.68
C VAL A 129 25.20 32.77 1.14
N ALA A 130 25.25 33.52 2.23
CA ALA A 130 26.49 34.14 2.72
C ALA A 130 27.53 33.09 3.21
N PRO A 131 27.18 32.11 4.08
CA PRO A 131 28.11 31.05 4.45
C PRO A 131 28.66 30.27 3.26
N ARG A 132 27.80 29.95 2.27
CA ARG A 132 28.23 29.19 1.07
C ARG A 132 29.17 30.01 0.18
N ALA A 133 28.96 31.32 0.07
CA ALA A 133 29.88 32.19 -0.65
C ALA A 133 31.30 32.15 -0.04
N VAL A 134 31.40 32.13 1.29
CA VAL A 134 32.68 31.97 1.98
C VAL A 134 33.28 30.58 1.73
N LEU A 135 32.47 29.52 1.82
CA LEU A 135 32.95 28.16 1.60
C LEU A 135 33.37 27.92 0.14
N SER A 136 32.72 28.53 -0.84
CA SER A 136 33.13 28.44 -2.25
C SER A 136 34.54 29.01 -2.49
N VAL A 137 34.95 30.03 -1.77
CA VAL A 137 36.31 30.55 -1.86
C VAL A 137 37.37 29.53 -1.36
N PHE A 138 36.97 28.68 -0.41
CA PHE A 138 37.84 27.60 0.07
C PHE A 138 37.82 26.35 -0.78
N ALA A 139 36.84 26.23 -1.72
CA ALA A 139 36.72 25.07 -2.58
C ALA A 139 38.00 24.79 -3.38
N ASP A 140 38.65 25.84 -3.87
CA ASP A 140 39.90 25.70 -4.62
C ASP A 140 41.07 25.20 -3.76
N LYS A 141 41.03 25.46 -2.44
CA LYS A 141 42.01 24.93 -1.47
C LYS A 141 41.71 23.49 -1.06
N LEU A 142 40.45 23.06 -1.19
CA LEU A 142 40.04 21.65 -0.96
C LEU A 142 40.36 20.78 -2.16
N ASP A 143 40.31 21.35 -3.36
CA ASP A 143 40.50 20.62 -4.60
C ASP A 143 42.00 20.38 -4.86
N ASP A 144 42.43 19.16 -4.60
CA ASP A 144 43.83 18.74 -4.84
C ASP A 144 44.08 18.23 -6.26
N GLY A 145 43.05 18.26 -7.10
CA GLY A 145 43.08 17.78 -8.49
C GLY A 145 43.23 16.27 -8.66
N LYS A 146 43.21 15.50 -7.55
CA LYS A 146 43.44 14.05 -7.56
C LYS A 146 42.16 13.22 -7.61
N GLY A 147 41.02 13.88 -7.72
CA GLY A 147 39.71 13.20 -7.89
C GLY A 147 39.24 12.44 -6.66
N GLY A 148 39.62 12.87 -5.47
CA GLY A 148 39.28 12.23 -4.22
C GLY A 148 38.07 12.85 -3.49
N PHE A 149 37.94 12.52 -2.21
CA PHE A 149 36.88 13.01 -1.33
C PHE A 149 36.89 14.55 -1.22
N ALA A 150 38.09 15.16 -1.15
CA ALA A 150 38.25 16.61 -1.08
C ALA A 150 37.73 17.31 -2.35
N THR A 151 38.07 16.80 -3.52
CA THR A 151 37.56 17.30 -4.82
C THR A 151 36.02 17.21 -4.88
N ASN A 152 35.41 16.13 -4.43
CA ASN A 152 33.97 15.96 -4.40
C ASN A 152 33.29 17.01 -3.48
N ILE A 153 33.83 17.23 -2.27
CA ILE A 153 33.31 18.26 -1.37
C ILE A 153 33.49 19.67 -1.98
N ALA A 154 34.63 19.94 -2.60
CA ALA A 154 34.88 21.21 -3.28
C ALA A 154 33.81 21.44 -4.39
N GLN A 155 33.50 20.41 -5.18
CA GLN A 155 32.47 20.48 -6.20
C GLN A 155 31.08 20.73 -5.61
N GLN A 156 30.73 20.07 -4.49
CA GLN A 156 29.47 20.31 -3.79
C GLN A 156 29.36 21.76 -3.29
N PHE A 157 30.45 22.34 -2.76
CA PHE A 157 30.45 23.75 -2.37
C PHE A 157 30.27 24.70 -3.56
N ARG A 158 30.92 24.45 -4.69
CA ARG A 158 30.76 25.23 -5.92
C ARG A 158 29.34 25.17 -6.47
N ASN A 159 28.75 23.99 -6.48
CA ASN A 159 27.38 23.77 -6.94
C ASN A 159 26.32 24.31 -5.96
N GLY A 160 26.70 24.62 -4.72
CA GLY A 160 25.74 24.96 -3.68
C GLY A 160 24.91 23.79 -3.18
N ASP A 161 25.41 22.56 -3.39
CA ASP A 161 24.77 21.33 -2.92
C ASP A 161 24.87 21.21 -1.39
N ARG A 162 23.94 20.45 -0.83
CA ARG A 162 23.92 20.18 0.60
C ARG A 162 25.04 19.21 0.98
N VAL A 163 25.97 19.66 1.80
CA VAL A 163 27.08 18.85 2.31
C VAL A 163 26.69 18.30 3.68
N SER A 164 26.95 17.00 3.93
CA SER A 164 26.65 16.39 5.23
C SER A 164 27.54 16.98 6.34
N GLY A 165 27.05 16.99 7.59
CA GLY A 165 27.83 17.50 8.73
C GLY A 165 29.17 16.80 8.89
N ARG A 166 29.26 15.48 8.65
CA ARG A 166 30.52 14.74 8.66
C ARG A 166 31.48 15.20 7.55
N ALA A 167 30.97 15.43 6.34
CA ALA A 167 31.80 15.92 5.23
C ALA A 167 32.28 17.35 5.47
N LEU A 168 31.45 18.21 6.06
CA LEU A 168 31.83 19.55 6.49
C LEU A 168 32.95 19.52 7.54
N HIS A 169 32.87 18.62 8.54
CA HIS A 169 33.90 18.45 9.55
C HIS A 169 35.26 18.06 8.96
N ILE A 170 35.25 17.09 8.03
CA ILE A 170 36.47 16.66 7.33
C ILE A 170 37.02 17.80 6.45
N ALA A 171 36.17 18.55 5.75
CA ALA A 171 36.58 19.71 4.97
C ALA A 171 37.25 20.77 5.85
N LYS A 172 36.72 21.03 7.06
CA LYS A 172 37.32 21.92 8.05
C LYS A 172 38.74 21.49 8.46
N GLU A 173 38.92 20.18 8.71
CA GLU A 173 40.25 19.66 9.04
C GLU A 173 41.24 19.78 7.88
N ILE A 174 40.80 19.50 6.64
CA ILE A 174 41.65 19.63 5.44
C ILE A 174 42.10 21.09 5.27
N VAL A 175 41.15 22.04 5.31
CA VAL A 175 41.45 23.46 5.16
C VAL A 175 42.36 23.97 6.29
N ALA A 176 42.14 23.54 7.53
CA ALA A 176 43.00 23.89 8.67
C ALA A 176 44.43 23.39 8.49
N LYS A 177 44.63 22.19 7.95
CA LYS A 177 45.93 21.63 7.64
C LYS A 177 46.66 22.36 6.50
N GLN A 178 45.94 22.72 5.44
CA GLN A 178 46.52 23.33 4.23
C GLN A 178 46.78 24.84 4.36
N SER A 179 45.90 25.56 5.07
CA SER A 179 45.90 27.03 5.10
C SER A 179 46.65 27.64 6.28
N GLY A 180 47.10 26.82 7.19
CA GLY A 180 47.57 27.31 8.47
C GLY A 180 46.51 28.05 9.30
N ARG A 181 46.72 28.27 10.57
CA ARG A 181 45.73 28.81 11.53
C ARG A 181 45.12 30.17 11.16
N LYS A 182 45.69 30.95 10.25
CA LYS A 182 45.20 32.31 9.92
C LYS A 182 43.94 32.34 9.06
N ASN A 183 43.69 31.34 8.24
CA ASN A 183 42.52 31.29 7.35
C ASN A 183 41.35 30.45 7.89
N SER A 184 41.51 29.79 9.03
CA SER A 184 40.51 28.92 9.63
C SER A 184 39.31 29.69 10.21
N LYS A 185 39.50 30.93 10.70
CA LYS A 185 38.44 31.72 11.37
C LYS A 185 37.23 32.01 10.44
N ALA A 186 37.46 32.40 9.20
CA ALA A 186 36.39 32.69 8.27
C ALA A 186 35.63 31.39 7.84
N PHE A 187 36.40 30.32 7.67
CA PHE A 187 35.82 29.00 7.39
C PHE A 187 35.03 28.48 8.60
N ASP A 188 35.57 28.61 9.81
CA ASP A 188 34.91 28.21 11.05
C ASP A 188 33.58 28.98 11.22
N ALA A 189 33.60 30.31 11.04
CA ALA A 189 32.40 31.12 11.14
C ALA A 189 31.34 30.78 10.06
N ALA A 190 31.78 30.44 8.85
CA ALA A 190 30.85 30.00 7.80
C ALA A 190 30.31 28.59 8.09
N PHE A 191 31.14 27.69 8.62
CA PHE A 191 30.78 26.33 9.04
C PHE A 191 29.76 26.36 10.17
N ASP A 192 30.01 27.14 11.23
CA ASP A 192 29.10 27.25 12.37
C ASP A 192 27.73 27.80 11.96
N ARG A 193 27.69 28.80 11.08
CA ARG A 193 26.41 29.32 10.50
C ARG A 193 25.66 28.30 9.67
N ILE A 194 26.35 27.41 8.96
CA ILE A 194 25.69 26.32 8.21
C ILE A 194 25.20 25.27 9.20
N GLY A 195 25.93 24.91 10.23
CA GLY A 195 25.56 24.03 11.32
C GLY A 195 24.26 24.51 12.01
N GLU A 196 24.26 25.77 12.45
CA GLU A 196 23.09 26.40 13.07
C GLU A 196 21.83 26.40 12.18
N THR A 197 21.99 26.39 10.85
CA THR A 197 20.87 26.36 9.90
C THR A 197 20.46 24.94 9.49
N ILE A 198 21.32 23.97 9.62
CA ILE A 198 21.05 22.56 9.29
C ILE A 198 20.28 21.88 10.44
N ASP A 199 20.67 22.10 11.69
CA ASP A 199 20.05 21.46 12.86
C ASP A 199 18.54 21.71 13.00
N PRO A 200 18.01 22.95 12.84
CA PRO A 200 16.57 23.15 12.89
C PRO A 200 15.82 22.52 11.72
N ALA A 201 16.45 22.44 10.54
CA ALA A 201 15.82 21.82 9.36
C ALA A 201 15.82 20.29 9.45
N LEU A 202 16.85 19.70 10.05
CA LEU A 202 16.90 18.26 10.37
C LEU A 202 15.92 17.91 11.48
N ALA A 203 15.84 18.69 12.55
CA ALA A 203 14.87 18.49 13.64
C ALA A 203 13.42 18.58 13.14
N ALA A 204 13.13 19.46 12.18
CA ALA A 204 11.82 19.54 11.54
C ALA A 204 11.50 18.33 10.65
N LEU A 205 12.52 17.65 10.10
CA LEU A 205 12.35 16.42 9.30
C LEU A 205 12.20 15.18 10.19
N GLU A 206 12.87 15.14 11.36
CA GLU A 206 12.77 14.04 12.32
C GLU A 206 11.47 14.08 13.15
N GLY A 207 10.84 15.25 13.29
CA GLY A 207 9.56 15.42 13.98
C GLY A 207 8.33 15.04 13.17
N VAL A 208 8.47 14.55 11.94
CA VAL A 208 7.40 14.10 11.02
C VAL A 208 7.43 12.57 10.80
N ALA A 209 8.23 11.83 11.55
CA ALA A 209 8.30 10.36 11.52
C ALA A 209 7.28 9.71 12.46
#